data_8393fd1b994c4af2f3ed634ee624163f
#
_entry.id   8393fd1b994c4af2f3ed634ee624163f
#
_cell.length_a   1.000
_cell.length_b   1.000
_cell.length_c   1.000
_cell.angle_alpha   90.00
_cell.angle_beta   90.00
_cell.angle_gamma   90.00
#
_symmetry.space_group_name_H-M   'P 1'
#
loop_
_entity.id
_entity.type
_entity.pdbx_description
1 polymer ?
#
loop_
_entity_poly.entity_id
_entity_poly.type
_entity_poly.pdbx_seq_one_letter_code
_entity_poly.pdbx_strand_id
1 'polypeptide(L)'
;MMYKNKESWDKIPVDAAERARADWAPLWKKSATIFLEKSIDHSTRIKWLDKNFPNAHFLSITRNGLAVAEGIARRSKPVGAARIELSQDYYPMSMIADQWLAFDERISTDMALVTNKLNVSYENLMMTPKAIILQIFSFLDLPTPIISTEGNTVIVNGRAFELINQNEAAISRLDTDTQNELQSRMKIGLEKHGY
;
A
#
# COMPACT_ATOMS: atom_id res chain seq x y z
N MET A 1 7.60 3.91 -10.55
CA MET A 1 8.19 2.79 -11.31
C MET A 1 7.15 1.70 -11.41
N MET A 2 6.30 1.74 -12.44
CA MET A 2 5.08 0.92 -12.50
C MET A 2 5.26 -0.48 -13.09
N TYR A 3 6.34 -0.86 -13.69
CA TYR A 3 6.47 -2.20 -14.25
C TYR A 3 7.87 -2.76 -14.00
N LYS A 4 8.01 -3.48 -12.91
CA LYS A 4 9.10 -4.46 -12.82
C LYS A 4 8.51 -5.82 -13.19
N ASN A 5 9.12 -6.49 -14.16
CA ASN A 5 8.86 -7.88 -14.45
C ASN A 5 8.85 -8.66 -13.11
N LYS A 6 7.81 -9.48 -12.86
CA LYS A 6 7.68 -10.32 -11.64
C LYS A 6 8.99 -11.07 -11.30
N GLU A 7 9.73 -11.52 -12.30
CA GLU A 7 11.04 -12.17 -12.14
C GLU A 7 12.12 -11.29 -11.48
N SER A 8 11.97 -9.95 -11.54
CA SER A 8 12.93 -9.04 -10.93
C SER A 8 12.70 -8.82 -9.44
N TRP A 9 11.52 -9.22 -8.91
CA TRP A 9 11.16 -8.98 -7.52
C TRP A 9 12.02 -9.79 -6.54
N ASP A 10 12.45 -10.97 -6.94
CA ASP A 10 13.29 -11.84 -6.12
C ASP A 10 14.81 -11.67 -6.39
N LYS A 11 15.18 -10.85 -7.37
CA LYS A 11 16.58 -10.53 -7.67
C LYS A 11 17.09 -9.40 -6.78
N ILE A 12 17.42 -9.72 -5.54
CA ILE A 12 17.93 -8.76 -4.55
C ILE A 12 19.44 -9.03 -4.35
N PRO A 13 20.31 -8.02 -4.46
CA PRO A 13 21.74 -8.17 -4.20
C PRO A 13 22.02 -8.72 -2.80
N VAL A 14 23.08 -9.53 -2.66
CA VAL A 14 23.44 -10.18 -1.39
C VAL A 14 23.67 -9.16 -0.28
N ASP A 15 24.31 -8.03 -0.60
CA ASP A 15 24.65 -6.95 0.32
C ASP A 15 23.52 -5.92 0.54
N ALA A 16 22.34 -6.13 -0.07
CA ALA A 16 21.24 -5.15 -0.04
C ALA A 16 20.74 -4.85 1.38
N ALA A 17 20.75 -5.82 2.28
CA ALA A 17 20.33 -5.61 3.67
C ALA A 17 21.32 -4.73 4.45
N GLU A 18 22.60 -4.91 4.23
CA GLU A 18 23.67 -4.09 4.86
C GLU A 18 23.60 -2.66 4.34
N ARG A 19 23.46 -2.50 3.01
CA ARG A 19 23.28 -1.17 2.39
C ARG A 19 22.05 -0.49 2.91
N ALA A 20 20.91 -1.17 2.97
CA ALA A 20 19.66 -0.59 3.49
C ALA A 20 19.83 -0.11 4.94
N ARG A 21 20.51 -0.88 5.82
CA ARG A 21 20.81 -0.45 7.20
C ARG A 21 21.70 0.78 7.21
N ALA A 22 22.75 0.80 6.39
CA ALA A 22 23.67 1.93 6.31
C ALA A 22 22.97 3.20 5.80
N ASP A 23 22.11 3.07 4.77
CA ASP A 23 21.36 4.19 4.18
C ASP A 23 20.29 4.74 5.13
N TRP A 24 19.64 3.87 5.91
CA TRP A 24 18.58 4.27 6.83
C TRP A 24 19.08 4.78 8.17
N ALA A 25 20.21 4.27 8.67
CA ALA A 25 20.74 4.65 9.98
C ALA A 25 20.91 6.16 10.20
N PRO A 26 21.39 6.96 9.23
CA PRO A 26 21.48 8.40 9.39
C PRO A 26 20.13 9.12 9.49
N LEU A 27 19.05 8.47 9.00
CA LEU A 27 17.70 9.02 9.01
C LEU A 27 16.98 8.78 10.34
N TRP A 28 17.51 7.88 11.17
CA TRP A 28 16.92 7.54 12.45
C TRP A 28 17.20 8.61 13.50
N LYS A 29 16.14 9.11 14.11
CA LYS A 29 16.31 9.93 15.31
C LYS A 29 16.81 9.04 16.45
N LYS A 30 17.90 9.41 17.12
CA LYS A 30 18.49 8.64 18.24
C LYS A 30 17.51 8.35 19.38
N SER A 31 16.48 9.19 19.54
CA SER A 31 15.41 9.02 20.54
C SER A 31 14.22 8.20 20.07
N ALA A 32 14.18 7.78 18.80
CA ALA A 32 13.07 7.01 18.27
C ALA A 32 13.23 5.54 18.65
N THR A 33 12.17 4.95 19.20
CA THR A 33 12.09 3.52 19.53
C THR A 33 11.54 2.70 18.38
N ILE A 34 10.88 3.35 17.43
CA ILE A 34 10.28 2.72 16.25
C ILE A 34 10.72 3.48 15.00
N PHE A 35 11.09 2.72 13.99
CA PHE A 35 11.36 3.20 12.66
C PHE A 35 10.24 2.77 11.72
N LEU A 36 9.57 3.75 11.08
CA LEU A 36 8.53 3.49 10.08
C LEU A 36 9.10 3.76 8.69
N GLU A 37 9.05 2.74 7.85
CA GLU A 37 9.40 2.85 6.44
C GLU A 37 8.16 2.57 5.58
N LYS A 38 7.92 3.42 4.60
CA LYS A 38 6.82 3.29 3.64
C LYS A 38 7.32 3.48 2.22
N SER A 39 7.57 2.37 1.54
CA SER A 39 7.85 2.33 0.11
C SER A 39 6.91 1.32 -0.58
N ILE A 40 6.38 1.70 -1.73
CA ILE A 40 5.55 0.80 -2.54
C ILE A 40 6.38 -0.41 -3.01
N ASP A 41 7.67 -0.24 -3.27
CA ASP A 41 8.58 -1.32 -3.69
C ASP A 41 8.73 -2.41 -2.62
N HIS A 42 8.49 -2.11 -1.34
CA HIS A 42 8.53 -3.10 -0.26
C HIS A 42 7.39 -4.11 -0.32
N SER A 43 6.28 -3.75 -0.95
CA SER A 43 5.15 -4.66 -1.18
C SER A 43 5.54 -5.94 -1.94
N THR A 44 6.61 -5.90 -2.71
CA THR A 44 7.11 -7.06 -3.48
C THR A 44 8.25 -7.79 -2.81
N ARG A 45 8.65 -7.38 -1.59
CA ARG A 45 9.85 -7.86 -0.89
C ARG A 45 9.60 -8.21 0.57
N ILE A 46 8.36 -8.40 0.99
CA ILE A 46 7.97 -8.64 2.38
C ILE A 46 8.76 -9.82 2.97
N LYS A 47 8.79 -10.95 2.26
CA LYS A 47 9.54 -12.14 2.69
C LYS A 47 11.05 -11.88 2.85
N TRP A 48 11.65 -11.09 1.97
CA TRP A 48 13.06 -10.72 2.08
C TRP A 48 13.30 -9.78 3.27
N LEU A 49 12.40 -8.82 3.49
CA LEU A 49 12.46 -7.90 4.63
C LEU A 49 12.33 -8.66 5.95
N ASP A 50 11.37 -9.58 6.06
CA ASP A 50 11.18 -10.41 7.25
C ASP A 50 12.44 -11.20 7.60
N LYS A 51 13.06 -11.83 6.59
CA LYS A 51 14.32 -12.59 6.77
C LYS A 51 15.47 -11.72 7.26
N ASN A 52 15.58 -10.47 6.79
CA ASN A 52 16.73 -9.60 7.06
C ASN A 52 16.50 -8.59 8.19
N PHE A 53 15.25 -8.41 8.62
CA PHE A 53 14.84 -7.52 9.70
C PHE A 53 13.89 -8.27 10.65
N PRO A 54 14.42 -9.15 11.53
CA PRO A 54 13.60 -10.11 12.27
C PRO A 54 12.59 -9.50 13.24
N ASN A 55 12.72 -8.22 13.58
CA ASN A 55 11.77 -7.50 14.43
C ASN A 55 10.82 -6.60 13.61
N ALA A 56 10.78 -6.77 12.30
CA ALA A 56 9.89 -5.99 11.46
C ALA A 56 8.42 -6.39 11.68
N HIS A 57 7.55 -5.38 11.71
CA HIS A 57 6.11 -5.53 11.70
C HIS A 57 5.59 -5.06 10.35
N PHE A 58 4.75 -5.87 9.71
CA PHE A 58 4.22 -5.59 8.39
C PHE A 58 2.76 -5.15 8.48
N LEU A 59 2.50 -3.89 8.15
CA LEU A 59 1.15 -3.35 8.03
C LEU A 59 0.81 -3.19 6.55
N SER A 60 -0.15 -3.99 6.06
CA SER A 60 -0.67 -3.88 4.70
C SER A 60 -1.99 -3.12 4.71
N ILE A 61 -2.13 -2.16 3.79
CA ILE A 61 -3.38 -1.43 3.59
C ILE A 61 -3.87 -1.71 2.17
N THR A 62 -5.04 -2.35 2.09
CA THR A 62 -5.74 -2.62 0.82
C THR A 62 -6.82 -1.56 0.60
N ARG A 63 -7.07 -1.21 -0.65
CA ARG A 63 -8.10 -0.27 -1.07
C ARG A 63 -8.76 -0.77 -2.35
N ASN A 64 -10.03 -0.40 -2.56
CA ASN A 64 -10.76 -0.72 -3.79
C ASN A 64 -9.93 -0.45 -5.04
N GLY A 65 -9.80 -1.49 -5.90
CA GLY A 65 -8.90 -1.48 -7.05
C GLY A 65 -9.25 -0.42 -8.09
N LEU A 66 -10.55 -0.14 -8.30
CA LEU A 66 -10.99 0.90 -9.25
C LEU A 66 -10.54 2.29 -8.79
N ALA A 67 -10.71 2.57 -7.49
CA ALA A 67 -10.27 3.84 -6.90
C ALA A 67 -8.74 3.99 -6.93
N VAL A 68 -8.01 2.88 -6.76
CA VAL A 68 -6.55 2.86 -6.91
C VAL A 68 -6.16 3.11 -8.37
N ALA A 69 -6.82 2.46 -9.32
CA ALA A 69 -6.54 2.61 -10.74
C ALA A 69 -6.74 4.05 -11.22
N GLU A 70 -7.85 4.69 -10.84
CA GLU A 70 -8.08 6.12 -11.11
C GLU A 70 -6.96 6.98 -10.53
N GLY A 71 -6.61 6.75 -9.26
CA GLY A 71 -5.57 7.52 -8.58
C GLY A 71 -4.20 7.41 -9.26
N ILE A 72 -3.85 6.24 -9.77
CA ILE A 72 -2.62 6.01 -10.52
C ILE A 72 -2.70 6.71 -11.88
N ALA A 73 -3.75 6.48 -12.65
CA ALA A 73 -3.93 7.08 -13.97
C ALA A 73 -3.85 8.60 -13.93
N ARG A 74 -4.45 9.22 -12.92
CA ARG A 74 -4.50 10.68 -12.77
C ARG A 74 -3.18 11.30 -12.30
N ARG A 75 -2.40 10.60 -11.46
CA ARG A 75 -1.22 11.18 -10.79
C ARG A 75 0.11 10.70 -11.35
N SER A 76 0.12 9.59 -12.05
CA SER A 76 1.37 8.96 -12.50
C SER A 76 1.49 9.03 -14.02
N LYS A 77 2.68 9.38 -14.47
CA LYS A 77 3.03 9.37 -15.90
C LYS A 77 4.18 8.42 -16.14
N PRO A 78 4.23 7.74 -17.30
CA PRO A 78 5.40 6.98 -17.69
C PRO A 78 6.64 7.86 -17.75
N VAL A 79 7.77 7.37 -17.23
CA VAL A 79 9.06 8.05 -17.26
C VAL A 79 10.16 7.11 -17.71
N GLY A 80 11.23 7.65 -18.28
CA GLY A 80 12.38 6.87 -18.72
C GLY A 80 12.01 5.79 -19.74
N ALA A 81 12.49 4.55 -19.56
CA ALA A 81 12.25 3.44 -20.46
C ALA A 81 10.75 3.14 -20.67
N ALA A 82 9.93 3.26 -19.63
CA ALA A 82 8.49 3.03 -19.73
C ALA A 82 7.80 4.03 -20.68
N ARG A 83 8.24 5.28 -20.72
CA ARG A 83 7.72 6.27 -21.66
C ARG A 83 8.07 5.93 -23.11
N ILE A 84 9.28 5.42 -23.34
CA ILE A 84 9.75 5.01 -24.67
C ILE A 84 8.95 3.78 -25.12
N GLU A 85 8.82 2.77 -24.26
CA GLU A 85 8.14 1.54 -24.56
C GLU A 85 6.65 1.73 -24.87
N LEU A 86 5.96 2.55 -24.06
CA LEU A 86 4.53 2.81 -24.22
C LEU A 86 4.22 3.79 -25.35
N SER A 87 5.18 4.61 -25.75
CA SER A 87 5.01 5.68 -26.77
C SER A 87 3.85 6.64 -26.45
N GLN A 88 3.51 6.81 -25.16
CA GLN A 88 2.39 7.64 -24.69
C GLN A 88 2.67 8.21 -23.30
N ASP A 89 1.96 9.28 -22.93
CA ASP A 89 2.15 10.01 -21.68
C ASP A 89 1.25 9.51 -20.51
N TYR A 90 0.64 8.34 -20.66
CA TYR A 90 -0.21 7.73 -19.64
C TYR A 90 -0.01 6.21 -19.59
N TYR A 91 -0.38 5.61 -18.48
CA TYR A 91 -0.42 4.16 -18.33
C TYR A 91 -1.80 3.63 -18.75
N PRO A 92 -1.89 2.62 -19.63
CA PRO A 92 -3.16 1.98 -19.97
C PRO A 92 -3.86 1.42 -18.71
N MET A 93 -5.20 1.54 -18.66
CA MET A 93 -5.96 1.02 -17.51
C MET A 93 -5.79 -0.48 -17.31
N SER A 94 -5.70 -1.24 -18.40
CA SER A 94 -5.37 -2.67 -18.36
C SER A 94 -4.05 -2.96 -17.63
N MET A 95 -3.01 -2.17 -17.92
CA MET A 95 -1.70 -2.30 -17.26
C MET A 95 -1.79 -1.97 -15.77
N ILE A 96 -2.55 -0.95 -15.39
CA ILE A 96 -2.76 -0.58 -13.99
C ILE A 96 -3.51 -1.70 -13.25
N ALA A 97 -4.54 -2.27 -13.87
CA ALA A 97 -5.30 -3.38 -13.31
C ALA A 97 -4.42 -4.62 -13.08
N ASP A 98 -3.63 -5.00 -14.08
CA ASP A 98 -2.71 -6.14 -13.98
C ASP A 98 -1.66 -5.94 -12.88
N GLN A 99 -1.16 -4.72 -12.76
CA GLN A 99 -0.23 -4.37 -11.70
C GLN A 99 -0.89 -4.48 -10.32
N TRP A 100 -2.10 -3.94 -10.14
CA TRP A 100 -2.81 -4.03 -8.87
C TRP A 100 -3.01 -5.49 -8.45
N LEU A 101 -3.48 -6.34 -9.37
CA LEU A 101 -3.63 -7.79 -9.12
C LEU A 101 -2.30 -8.46 -8.78
N ALA A 102 -1.25 -8.15 -9.51
CA ALA A 102 0.07 -8.75 -9.27
C ALA A 102 0.64 -8.36 -7.90
N PHE A 103 0.44 -7.11 -7.47
CA PHE A 103 0.84 -6.66 -6.13
C PHE A 103 -0.03 -7.28 -5.05
N ASP A 104 -1.36 -7.36 -5.26
CA ASP A 104 -2.27 -7.99 -4.30
C ASP A 104 -1.93 -9.48 -4.10
N GLU A 105 -1.69 -10.21 -5.18
CA GLU A 105 -1.25 -11.61 -5.14
C GLU A 105 0.07 -11.75 -4.36
N ARG A 106 1.07 -10.91 -4.68
CA ARG A 106 2.38 -10.97 -4.04
C ARG A 106 2.30 -10.63 -2.55
N ILE A 107 1.62 -9.55 -2.20
CA ILE A 107 1.42 -9.15 -0.80
C ILE A 107 0.73 -10.27 -0.03
N SER A 108 -0.36 -10.81 -0.57
CA SER A 108 -1.12 -11.87 0.09
C SER A 108 -0.28 -13.13 0.32
N THR A 109 0.51 -13.53 -0.67
CA THR A 109 1.40 -14.69 -0.60
C THR A 109 2.50 -14.48 0.43
N ASP A 110 3.19 -13.34 0.39
CA ASP A 110 4.28 -13.05 1.33
C ASP A 110 3.76 -12.83 2.75
N MET A 111 2.66 -12.10 2.91
CA MET A 111 2.02 -11.87 4.22
C MET A 111 1.53 -13.18 4.87
N ALA A 112 1.17 -14.20 4.10
CA ALA A 112 0.81 -15.50 4.67
C ALA A 112 1.98 -16.16 5.40
N LEU A 113 3.21 -15.87 5.01
CA LEU A 113 4.44 -16.50 5.50
C LEU A 113 5.08 -15.76 6.69
N VAL A 114 4.75 -14.49 6.93
CA VAL A 114 5.35 -13.71 8.01
C VAL A 114 4.50 -13.76 9.28
N THR A 115 5.14 -13.66 10.44
CA THR A 115 4.47 -13.76 11.74
C THR A 115 3.87 -12.42 12.16
N ASN A 116 4.68 -11.36 12.13
CA ASN A 116 4.27 -10.03 12.59
C ASN A 116 3.59 -9.26 11.47
N LYS A 117 2.31 -9.51 11.29
CA LYS A 117 1.51 -8.93 10.19
C LYS A 117 0.15 -8.43 10.63
N LEU A 118 -0.28 -7.34 10.03
CA LEU A 118 -1.64 -6.82 10.15
C LEU A 118 -2.13 -6.35 8.77
N ASN A 119 -3.31 -6.83 8.37
CA ASN A 119 -3.98 -6.35 7.16
C ASN A 119 -5.14 -5.43 7.56
N VAL A 120 -5.20 -4.26 6.93
CA VAL A 120 -6.23 -3.25 7.14
C VAL A 120 -6.80 -2.86 5.78
N SER A 121 -8.12 -2.67 5.68
CA SER A 121 -8.69 -2.01 4.51
C SER A 121 -8.81 -0.50 4.74
N TYR A 122 -8.61 0.26 3.67
CA TYR A 122 -8.83 1.70 3.66
C TYR A 122 -10.28 2.03 4.05
N GLU A 123 -11.23 1.24 3.56
CA GLU A 123 -12.65 1.41 3.80
C GLU A 123 -12.99 1.24 5.28
N ASN A 124 -12.45 0.21 5.94
CA ASN A 124 -12.65 0.01 7.38
C ASN A 124 -12.01 1.13 8.20
N LEU A 125 -10.83 1.62 7.77
CA LEU A 125 -10.21 2.78 8.41
C LEU A 125 -11.10 4.03 8.29
N MET A 126 -11.78 4.23 7.15
CA MET A 126 -12.70 5.36 6.96
C MET A 126 -13.99 5.19 7.76
N MET A 127 -14.52 3.96 7.88
CA MET A 127 -15.78 3.68 8.58
C MET A 127 -15.62 3.65 10.11
N THR A 128 -14.54 3.03 10.59
CA THR A 128 -14.30 2.78 12.03
C THR A 128 -12.90 3.18 12.46
N PRO A 129 -12.51 4.46 12.25
CA PRO A 129 -11.12 4.90 12.41
C PRO A 129 -10.56 4.62 13.80
N LYS A 130 -11.36 4.88 14.85
CA LYS A 130 -10.94 4.62 16.24
C LYS A 130 -10.57 3.16 16.46
N ALA A 131 -11.39 2.23 15.99
CA ALA A 131 -11.15 0.80 16.18
C ALA A 131 -9.88 0.35 15.43
N ILE A 132 -9.73 0.78 14.18
CA ILE A 132 -8.57 0.41 13.36
C ILE A 132 -7.28 1.03 13.89
N ILE A 133 -7.30 2.28 14.35
CA ILE A 133 -6.12 2.92 14.95
C ILE A 133 -5.71 2.19 16.24
N LEU A 134 -6.66 1.83 17.11
CA LEU A 134 -6.37 1.05 18.31
C LEU A 134 -5.77 -0.31 17.97
N GLN A 135 -6.30 -0.99 16.94
CA GLN A 135 -5.77 -2.26 16.47
C GLN A 135 -4.32 -2.12 15.97
N ILE A 136 -4.01 -1.06 15.21
CA ILE A 136 -2.64 -0.78 14.73
C ILE A 136 -1.69 -0.52 15.90
N PHE A 137 -2.09 0.29 16.89
CA PHE A 137 -1.24 0.58 18.05
C PHE A 137 -0.99 -0.67 18.89
N SER A 138 -2.03 -1.49 19.11
CA SER A 138 -1.89 -2.78 19.80
C SER A 138 -0.98 -3.74 19.04
N PHE A 139 -1.11 -3.83 17.71
CA PHE A 139 -0.25 -4.67 16.88
C PHE A 139 1.22 -4.25 16.92
N LEU A 140 1.49 -2.97 17.05
CA LEU A 140 2.85 -2.42 17.11
C LEU A 140 3.40 -2.35 18.55
N ASP A 141 2.69 -2.90 19.52
CA ASP A 141 3.01 -2.82 20.96
C ASP A 141 3.30 -1.37 21.43
N LEU A 142 2.49 -0.44 20.91
CA LEU A 142 2.57 0.98 21.25
C LEU A 142 1.61 1.33 22.38
N PRO A 143 1.93 2.35 23.20
CA PRO A 143 1.01 2.85 24.21
C PRO A 143 -0.35 3.21 23.58
N THR A 144 -1.43 2.84 24.26
CA THR A 144 -2.79 3.13 23.80
C THR A 144 -2.97 4.62 23.55
N PRO A 145 -3.33 5.05 22.33
CA PRO A 145 -3.47 6.46 22.01
C PRO A 145 -4.77 7.03 22.58
N ILE A 146 -4.77 8.33 22.86
CA ILE A 146 -6.00 9.08 23.15
C ILE A 146 -6.65 9.41 21.81
N ILE A 147 -7.87 8.91 21.57
CA ILE A 147 -8.60 9.11 20.32
C ILE A 147 -9.98 9.69 20.58
N SER A 148 -10.29 10.80 19.92
CA SER A 148 -11.64 11.34 19.78
C SER A 148 -12.01 11.52 18.30
N THR A 149 -13.31 11.61 18.01
CA THR A 149 -13.83 11.78 16.65
C THR A 149 -14.86 12.90 16.67
N GLU A 150 -14.77 13.82 15.71
CA GLU A 150 -15.69 14.94 15.52
C GLU A 150 -16.04 15.02 14.02
N GLY A 151 -17.23 14.53 13.65
CA GLY A 151 -17.61 14.40 12.25
C GLY A 151 -16.60 13.52 11.47
N ASN A 152 -16.01 14.07 10.43
CA ASN A 152 -14.97 13.39 9.63
C ASN A 152 -13.56 13.59 10.20
N THR A 153 -13.39 14.23 11.33
CA THR A 153 -12.08 14.46 11.93
C THR A 153 -11.80 13.43 13.02
N VAL A 154 -10.65 12.79 12.95
CA VAL A 154 -10.11 11.93 14.00
C VAL A 154 -8.95 12.64 14.66
N ILE A 155 -8.98 12.74 15.96
CA ILE A 155 -7.92 13.35 16.76
C ILE A 155 -7.18 12.23 17.48
N VAL A 156 -5.89 12.08 17.22
CA VAL A 156 -5.02 11.06 17.84
C VAL A 156 -3.92 11.77 18.60
N ASN A 157 -3.88 11.58 19.91
CA ASN A 157 -2.91 12.23 20.80
C ASN A 157 -2.84 13.77 20.58
N GLY A 158 -4.00 14.41 20.40
CA GLY A 158 -4.11 15.85 20.17
C GLY A 158 -3.83 16.30 18.72
N ARG A 159 -3.53 15.38 17.80
CA ARG A 159 -3.31 15.70 16.39
C ARG A 159 -4.54 15.35 15.57
N ALA A 160 -5.09 16.32 14.86
CA ALA A 160 -6.29 16.17 14.03
C ALA A 160 -5.95 15.66 12.62
N PHE A 161 -6.76 14.73 12.13
CA PHE A 161 -6.71 14.18 10.78
C PHE A 161 -8.12 14.18 10.19
N GLU A 162 -8.27 14.76 9.03
CA GLU A 162 -9.53 14.67 8.29
C GLU A 162 -9.55 13.35 7.51
N LEU A 163 -10.59 12.53 7.75
CA LEU A 163 -10.80 11.24 7.11
C LEU A 163 -12.06 11.29 6.24
N ILE A 164 -11.87 11.39 4.93
CA ILE A 164 -12.94 11.37 3.95
C ILE A 164 -12.72 10.20 3.01
N ASN A 165 -13.71 9.30 2.90
CA ASN A 165 -13.64 8.21 1.95
C ASN A 165 -13.68 8.78 0.51
N GLN A 166 -12.58 8.59 -0.21
CA GLN A 166 -12.40 9.12 -1.57
C GLN A 166 -12.77 8.09 -2.66
N ASN A 167 -13.29 6.91 -2.30
CA ASN A 167 -13.53 5.84 -3.30
C ASN A 167 -14.60 6.24 -4.30
N GLU A 168 -15.76 6.68 -3.83
CA GLU A 168 -16.86 7.09 -4.69
C GLU A 168 -16.45 8.22 -5.64
N ALA A 169 -15.84 9.26 -5.09
CA ALA A 169 -15.33 10.39 -5.86
C ALA A 169 -14.21 10.00 -6.86
N ALA A 170 -13.43 8.97 -6.59
CA ALA A 170 -12.42 8.45 -7.51
C ALA A 170 -13.09 7.65 -8.65
N ILE A 171 -13.98 6.73 -8.29
CA ILE A 171 -14.65 5.84 -9.26
C ILE A 171 -15.55 6.63 -10.21
N SER A 172 -16.26 7.66 -9.71
CA SER A 172 -17.14 8.50 -10.54
C SER A 172 -16.40 9.33 -11.61
N ARG A 173 -15.09 9.46 -11.52
CA ARG A 173 -14.27 10.08 -12.58
C ARG A 173 -13.94 9.15 -13.74
N LEU A 174 -14.15 7.85 -13.57
CA LEU A 174 -13.99 6.86 -14.65
C LEU A 174 -15.30 6.80 -15.45
N ASP A 175 -15.19 6.74 -16.77
CA ASP A 175 -16.34 6.44 -17.61
C ASP A 175 -16.82 5.00 -17.40
N THR A 176 -18.05 4.71 -17.83
CA THR A 176 -18.70 3.42 -17.61
C THR A 176 -17.94 2.26 -18.26
N ASP A 177 -17.39 2.46 -19.44
CA ASP A 177 -16.67 1.41 -20.17
C ASP A 177 -15.38 1.05 -19.44
N THR A 178 -14.64 2.06 -18.98
CA THR A 178 -13.44 1.89 -18.15
C THR A 178 -13.77 1.20 -16.82
N GLN A 179 -14.88 1.56 -16.15
CA GLN A 179 -15.30 0.88 -14.92
C GLN A 179 -15.59 -0.61 -15.18
N ASN A 180 -16.32 -0.94 -16.24
CA ASN A 180 -16.64 -2.31 -16.62
C ASN A 180 -15.39 -3.12 -16.98
N GLU A 181 -14.45 -2.53 -17.73
CA GLU A 181 -13.17 -3.17 -18.04
C GLU A 181 -12.39 -3.49 -16.75
N LEU A 182 -12.23 -2.51 -15.86
CA LEU A 182 -11.51 -2.68 -14.61
C LEU A 182 -12.19 -3.72 -13.70
N GLN A 183 -13.52 -3.67 -13.55
CA GLN A 183 -14.27 -4.65 -12.77
C GLN A 183 -14.06 -6.07 -13.29
N SER A 184 -14.18 -6.26 -14.61
CA SER A 184 -13.98 -7.55 -15.24
C SER A 184 -12.54 -8.06 -15.02
N ARG A 185 -11.55 -7.20 -15.27
CA ARG A 185 -10.13 -7.57 -15.22
C ARG A 185 -9.64 -7.80 -13.80
N MET A 186 -10.12 -7.03 -12.83
CA MET A 186 -9.73 -7.09 -11.42
C MET A 186 -10.65 -7.97 -10.57
N LYS A 187 -11.63 -8.64 -11.17
CA LYS A 187 -12.71 -9.38 -10.50
C LYS A 187 -12.22 -10.24 -9.32
N ILE A 188 -11.23 -11.10 -9.55
CA ILE A 188 -10.72 -12.03 -8.52
C ILE A 188 -10.19 -11.28 -7.30
N GLY A 189 -9.43 -10.21 -7.51
CA GLY A 189 -8.90 -9.40 -6.41
C GLY A 189 -9.98 -8.59 -5.71
N LEU A 190 -10.94 -8.04 -6.45
CA LEU A 190 -12.06 -7.30 -5.87
C LEU A 190 -12.92 -8.20 -4.99
N GLU A 191 -13.35 -9.36 -5.49
CA GLU A 191 -14.16 -10.33 -4.75
C GLU A 191 -13.44 -10.83 -3.48
N LYS A 192 -12.12 -11.07 -3.57
CA LYS A 192 -11.29 -11.47 -2.43
C LYS A 192 -11.34 -10.46 -1.27
N HIS A 193 -11.47 -9.18 -1.57
CA HIS A 193 -11.50 -8.10 -0.58
C HIS A 193 -12.92 -7.58 -0.28
N GLY A 194 -13.96 -8.18 -0.88
CA GLY A 194 -15.35 -7.83 -0.64
C GLY A 194 -15.81 -6.54 -1.33
N TYR A 195 -15.23 -6.23 -2.50
CA TYR A 195 -15.60 -5.10 -3.36
C TYR A 195 -16.51 -5.50 -4.51
#